data_d96e56316333aa0478942dd60d6860f0
#
_entry.id   d96e56316333aa0478942dd60d6860f0
#
_cell.length_a   1.000
_cell.length_b   1.000
_cell.length_c   1.000
_cell.angle_alpha   90.00
_cell.angle_beta   90.00
_cell.angle_gamma   90.00
#
_symmetry.space_group_name_H-M   'P 1'
#
loop_
_entity.id
_entity.type
_entity.pdbx_description
1 polymer ?
#
loop_
_entity_poly.entity_id
_entity_poly.type
_entity_poly.pdbx_seq_one_letter_code
_entity_poly.pdbx_strand_id
1 'polypeptide(L)'
;LHLKYKLKIKREEALEKAVESIEYCKSHGVIVEFSAEDATRSDISFLKEIFNAACDAGADRVDIPDTVGVITPEAMFKLVTEIKTVVNIPISLHCHDDFGLAVANTLAGINAGAKTAHVAVNGLGERAGNASLEEFVMSLYSLHRKKTNIKTQLIYETSKLISRITGIALPPNKAIVGDNAFGHESGIHTHGVLTMPMTYEPMAPELVGRRRWIQAGKHAGGHGISAQLKELGIDVSKNQLSDIVAKVKELGDKGKRLSDSDLSALARAVAGQTSLEEKIVKLQDFSIMTGLRMVPTASVRVTIDNKIFVASKTGVGPVDSAMKALQKATASFGEIMLNEYRLESITGGSDALAEVRIKVEDSEGVSASASAAGEDIVVASVEAMLDGINKVLIKRRNMDSKIPK
;
A
#
# COMPACT_ATOMS: atom_id res chain seq x y z
N LEU A 1 -31.41 -4.97 22.70
CA LEU A 1 -31.68 -3.74 21.93
C LEU A 1 -32.40 -4.05 20.62
N HIS A 2 -31.84 -4.91 19.76
CA HIS A 2 -32.38 -5.23 18.42
C HIS A 2 -33.78 -5.83 18.47
N LEU A 3 -34.06 -6.77 19.37
CA LEU A 3 -35.40 -7.34 19.52
C LEU A 3 -36.47 -6.26 19.83
N LYS A 4 -36.11 -5.29 20.71
CA LYS A 4 -37.03 -4.25 21.15
C LYS A 4 -37.25 -3.15 20.09
N TYR A 5 -36.18 -2.63 19.49
CA TYR A 5 -36.23 -1.41 18.68
C TYR A 5 -36.21 -1.67 17.17
N LYS A 6 -35.52 -2.71 16.70
CA LYS A 6 -35.41 -3.07 15.28
C LYS A 6 -36.50 -4.05 14.88
N LEU A 7 -36.56 -5.20 15.54
CA LEU A 7 -37.46 -6.29 15.15
C LEU A 7 -38.85 -6.19 15.79
N LYS A 8 -38.95 -5.60 16.99
CA LYS A 8 -40.19 -5.46 17.76
C LYS A 8 -40.87 -6.80 18.06
N ILE A 9 -40.06 -7.79 18.40
CA ILE A 9 -40.49 -9.16 18.77
C ILE A 9 -39.98 -9.51 20.16
N LYS A 10 -40.58 -10.56 20.76
CA LYS A 10 -40.14 -11.13 22.03
C LYS A 10 -38.99 -12.14 21.85
N ARG A 11 -38.34 -12.53 22.93
CA ARG A 11 -37.25 -13.54 22.94
C ARG A 11 -37.72 -14.89 22.43
N GLU A 12 -38.92 -15.30 22.85
CA GLU A 12 -39.53 -16.57 22.47
C GLU A 12 -39.77 -16.64 20.96
N GLU A 13 -40.30 -15.56 20.38
CA GLU A 13 -40.52 -15.47 18.94
C GLU A 13 -39.21 -15.43 18.15
N ALA A 14 -38.16 -14.80 18.69
CA ALA A 14 -36.86 -14.78 18.04
C ALA A 14 -36.21 -16.17 18.02
N LEU A 15 -36.38 -16.92 19.10
CA LEU A 15 -35.89 -18.30 19.22
C LEU A 15 -36.63 -19.22 18.24
N GLU A 16 -37.95 -19.18 18.19
CA GLU A 16 -38.79 -19.94 17.24
C GLU A 16 -38.37 -19.67 15.78
N LYS A 17 -38.28 -18.40 15.39
CA LYS A 17 -37.85 -18.00 14.04
C LYS A 17 -36.42 -18.45 13.72
N ALA A 18 -35.51 -18.42 14.66
CA ALA A 18 -34.15 -18.91 14.49
C ALA A 18 -34.13 -20.41 14.18
N VAL A 19 -34.86 -21.22 14.99
CA VAL A 19 -34.99 -22.67 14.81
C VAL A 19 -35.61 -22.98 13.44
N GLU A 20 -36.78 -22.39 13.12
CA GLU A 20 -37.46 -22.59 11.84
C GLU A 20 -36.57 -22.26 10.63
N SER A 21 -35.82 -21.15 10.69
CA SER A 21 -34.92 -20.73 9.62
C SER A 21 -33.76 -21.71 9.43
N ILE A 22 -33.18 -22.21 10.52
CA ILE A 22 -32.09 -23.19 10.48
C ILE A 22 -32.59 -24.51 9.88
N GLU A 23 -33.72 -25.05 10.39
CA GLU A 23 -34.32 -26.27 9.91
C GLU A 23 -34.71 -26.18 8.43
N TYR A 24 -35.28 -25.04 8.01
CA TYR A 24 -35.57 -24.78 6.62
C TYR A 24 -34.33 -24.84 5.74
N CYS A 25 -33.25 -24.12 6.12
CA CYS A 25 -31.99 -24.16 5.38
C CYS A 25 -31.37 -25.59 5.37
N LYS A 26 -31.39 -26.29 6.49
CA LYS A 26 -30.89 -27.67 6.58
C LYS A 26 -31.67 -28.62 5.70
N SER A 27 -32.99 -28.46 5.57
CA SER A 27 -33.82 -29.29 4.67
C SER A 27 -33.43 -29.18 3.19
N HIS A 28 -32.72 -28.11 2.81
CA HIS A 28 -32.16 -27.92 1.47
C HIS A 28 -30.70 -28.41 1.32
N GLY A 29 -30.15 -29.07 2.35
CA GLY A 29 -28.81 -29.67 2.30
C GLY A 29 -27.63 -28.71 2.33
N VAL A 30 -27.83 -27.45 2.75
CA VAL A 30 -26.75 -26.46 2.84
C VAL A 30 -26.05 -26.49 4.20
N ILE A 31 -24.84 -26.00 4.26
CA ILE A 31 -24.11 -25.75 5.51
C ILE A 31 -24.66 -24.44 6.10
N VAL A 32 -25.08 -24.49 7.36
CA VAL A 32 -25.71 -23.37 8.06
C VAL A 32 -24.82 -22.87 9.18
N GLU A 33 -24.51 -21.57 9.13
CA GLU A 33 -23.93 -20.83 10.24
C GLU A 33 -24.99 -19.88 10.81
N PHE A 34 -25.30 -20.02 12.08
CA PHE A 34 -26.22 -19.15 12.80
C PHE A 34 -25.46 -18.01 13.46
N SER A 35 -25.77 -16.77 13.10
CA SER A 35 -25.16 -15.56 13.65
C SER A 35 -26.14 -14.84 14.57
N ALA A 36 -25.79 -14.70 15.85
CA ALA A 36 -26.62 -13.99 16.83
C ALA A 36 -26.26 -12.48 16.82
N GLU A 37 -26.92 -11.69 15.99
CA GLU A 37 -26.67 -10.25 15.88
C GLU A 37 -26.61 -9.57 17.27
N ASP A 38 -25.55 -8.76 17.47
CA ASP A 38 -25.30 -8.03 18.72
C ASP A 38 -25.05 -8.96 19.94
N ALA A 39 -24.37 -10.08 19.69
CA ALA A 39 -24.07 -11.08 20.73
C ALA A 39 -23.32 -10.48 21.92
N THR A 40 -22.35 -9.59 21.66
CA THR A 40 -21.46 -9.02 22.68
C THR A 40 -22.17 -8.10 23.68
N ARG A 41 -23.38 -7.58 23.33
CA ARG A 41 -24.23 -6.77 24.21
C ARG A 41 -25.51 -7.46 24.64
N SER A 42 -25.67 -8.73 24.29
CA SER A 42 -26.83 -9.53 24.64
C SER A 42 -26.71 -10.11 26.05
N ASP A 43 -27.87 -10.41 26.64
CA ASP A 43 -27.93 -11.15 27.91
C ASP A 43 -27.35 -12.57 27.72
N ILE A 44 -26.41 -12.93 28.55
CA ILE A 44 -25.65 -14.20 28.42
C ILE A 44 -26.55 -15.43 28.52
N SER A 45 -27.59 -15.40 29.37
CA SER A 45 -28.50 -16.51 29.51
C SER A 45 -29.30 -16.75 28.25
N PHE A 46 -29.83 -15.68 27.66
CA PHE A 46 -30.54 -15.75 26.41
C PHE A 46 -29.62 -16.12 25.22
N LEU A 47 -28.39 -15.64 25.24
CA LEU A 47 -27.42 -16.01 24.21
C LEU A 47 -27.07 -17.50 24.26
N LYS A 48 -26.92 -18.06 25.44
CA LYS A 48 -26.71 -19.50 25.63
C LYS A 48 -27.93 -20.30 25.17
N GLU A 49 -29.13 -19.83 25.49
CA GLU A 49 -30.39 -20.49 25.10
C GLU A 49 -30.54 -20.56 23.57
N ILE A 50 -30.35 -19.42 22.88
CA ILE A 50 -30.53 -19.37 21.41
C ILE A 50 -29.44 -20.16 20.68
N PHE A 51 -28.21 -20.16 21.17
CA PHE A 51 -27.14 -20.95 20.57
C PHE A 51 -27.33 -22.46 20.80
N ASN A 52 -27.83 -22.87 21.96
CA ASN A 52 -28.19 -24.25 22.18
C ASN A 52 -29.32 -24.69 21.23
N ALA A 53 -30.38 -23.89 21.12
CA ALA A 53 -31.47 -24.16 20.20
C ALA A 53 -30.99 -24.19 18.72
N ALA A 54 -30.07 -23.34 18.32
CA ALA A 54 -29.45 -23.38 17.01
C ALA A 54 -28.68 -24.69 16.75
N CYS A 55 -27.96 -25.21 17.77
CA CYS A 55 -27.28 -26.50 17.68
C CYS A 55 -28.29 -27.63 17.50
N ASP A 56 -29.38 -27.65 18.32
CA ASP A 56 -30.41 -28.68 18.31
C ASP A 56 -31.18 -28.69 16.98
N ALA A 57 -31.39 -27.49 16.35
CA ALA A 57 -31.96 -27.32 15.02
C ALA A 57 -31.04 -27.74 13.87
N GLY A 58 -29.78 -28.13 14.15
CA GLY A 58 -28.84 -28.67 13.17
C GLY A 58 -27.91 -27.65 12.54
N ALA A 59 -27.70 -26.48 13.11
CA ALA A 59 -26.66 -25.56 12.64
C ALA A 59 -25.30 -26.25 12.64
N ASP A 60 -24.48 -25.99 11.62
CA ASP A 60 -23.13 -26.54 11.50
C ASP A 60 -22.09 -25.69 12.25
N ARG A 61 -22.39 -24.40 12.47
CA ARG A 61 -21.58 -23.44 13.22
C ARG A 61 -22.47 -22.36 13.84
N VAL A 62 -21.97 -21.75 14.92
CA VAL A 62 -22.53 -20.52 15.48
C VAL A 62 -21.50 -19.40 15.42
N ASP A 63 -21.98 -18.18 15.21
CA ASP A 63 -21.15 -16.99 15.11
C ASP A 63 -21.47 -15.99 16.23
N ILE A 64 -20.43 -15.44 16.85
CA ILE A 64 -20.51 -14.41 17.89
C ILE A 64 -20.10 -13.07 17.26
N PRO A 65 -21.04 -12.25 16.75
CA PRO A 65 -20.71 -10.95 16.21
C PRO A 65 -20.58 -9.88 17.30
N ASP A 66 -19.47 -9.15 17.25
CA ASP A 66 -19.31 -7.86 17.90
C ASP A 66 -19.82 -6.77 16.96
N THR A 67 -21.13 -6.69 16.83
CA THR A 67 -21.84 -5.91 15.80
C THR A 67 -21.50 -4.43 15.82
N VAL A 68 -21.20 -3.85 16.95
CA VAL A 68 -20.85 -2.43 17.11
C VAL A 68 -19.41 -2.19 17.57
N GLY A 69 -18.58 -3.23 17.58
CA GLY A 69 -17.14 -3.15 17.84
C GLY A 69 -16.79 -2.66 19.24
N VAL A 70 -17.54 -3.07 20.29
CA VAL A 70 -17.40 -2.49 21.65
C VAL A 70 -16.83 -3.44 22.70
N ILE A 71 -16.61 -4.70 22.34
CA ILE A 71 -16.07 -5.67 23.31
C ILE A 71 -14.55 -5.50 23.48
N THR A 72 -14.04 -5.81 24.69
CA THR A 72 -12.58 -5.90 24.90
C THR A 72 -12.08 -7.32 24.68
N PRO A 73 -10.76 -7.53 24.43
CA PRO A 73 -10.21 -8.88 24.25
C PRO A 73 -10.46 -9.83 25.44
N GLU A 74 -10.36 -9.31 26.67
CA GLU A 74 -10.62 -10.11 27.89
C GLU A 74 -12.09 -10.53 27.98
N ALA A 75 -13.01 -9.62 27.64
CA ALA A 75 -14.43 -9.91 27.64
C ALA A 75 -14.81 -10.89 26.52
N MET A 76 -14.20 -10.78 25.32
CA MET A 76 -14.39 -11.73 24.23
C MET A 76 -13.88 -13.12 24.60
N PHE A 77 -12.69 -13.23 25.21
CA PHE A 77 -12.15 -14.49 25.69
C PHE A 77 -13.13 -15.17 26.68
N LYS A 78 -13.63 -14.39 27.64
CA LYS A 78 -14.59 -14.87 28.62
C LYS A 78 -15.90 -15.32 27.97
N LEU A 79 -16.45 -14.50 27.08
CA LEU A 79 -17.70 -14.78 26.36
C LEU A 79 -17.61 -16.10 25.59
N VAL A 80 -16.57 -16.28 24.77
CA VAL A 80 -16.36 -17.53 24.01
C VAL A 80 -16.20 -18.72 24.95
N THR A 81 -15.46 -18.58 26.05
CA THR A 81 -15.30 -19.64 27.06
C THR A 81 -16.65 -20.05 27.65
N GLU A 82 -17.52 -19.08 27.94
CA GLU A 82 -18.86 -19.35 28.47
C GLU A 82 -19.79 -20.00 27.43
N ILE A 83 -19.78 -19.53 26.19
CA ILE A 83 -20.62 -20.13 25.13
C ILE A 83 -20.20 -21.55 24.83
N LYS A 84 -18.91 -21.87 24.87
CA LYS A 84 -18.43 -23.26 24.71
C LYS A 84 -18.98 -24.26 25.75
N THR A 85 -19.51 -23.81 26.86
CA THR A 85 -20.12 -24.72 27.84
C THR A 85 -21.44 -25.31 27.37
N VAL A 86 -22.10 -24.64 26.38
CA VAL A 86 -23.42 -25.07 25.89
C VAL A 86 -23.41 -25.40 24.39
N VAL A 87 -22.35 -25.04 23.67
CA VAL A 87 -22.21 -25.25 22.23
C VAL A 87 -21.17 -26.34 21.95
N ASN A 88 -21.57 -27.39 21.22
CA ASN A 88 -20.73 -28.53 20.84
C ASN A 88 -20.24 -28.46 19.36
N ILE A 89 -20.67 -27.47 18.60
CA ILE A 89 -20.27 -27.21 17.21
C ILE A 89 -19.24 -26.07 17.14
N PRO A 90 -18.53 -25.88 16.01
CA PRO A 90 -17.56 -24.80 15.86
C PRO A 90 -18.16 -23.41 16.11
N ILE A 91 -17.40 -22.55 16.80
CA ILE A 91 -17.73 -21.15 17.02
C ILE A 91 -16.94 -20.28 16.05
N SER A 92 -17.62 -19.39 15.36
CA SER A 92 -17.07 -18.32 14.53
C SER A 92 -17.09 -16.98 15.27
N LEU A 93 -16.26 -16.05 14.83
CA LEU A 93 -16.16 -14.69 15.37
C LEU A 93 -16.27 -13.69 14.24
N HIS A 94 -17.07 -12.66 14.43
CA HIS A 94 -17.24 -11.55 13.48
C HIS A 94 -17.11 -10.22 14.22
N CYS A 95 -15.93 -9.61 14.18
CA CYS A 95 -15.63 -8.40 14.94
C CYS A 95 -15.54 -7.17 14.05
N HIS A 96 -16.28 -6.11 14.43
CA HIS A 96 -16.14 -4.76 13.87
C HIS A 96 -15.04 -3.98 14.58
N ASP A 97 -14.50 -2.95 13.90
CA ASP A 97 -13.25 -2.28 14.26
C ASP A 97 -13.44 -0.85 14.79
N ASP A 98 -14.63 -0.54 15.33
CA ASP A 98 -15.00 0.81 15.74
C ASP A 98 -14.06 1.44 16.78
N PHE A 99 -13.42 0.63 17.61
CA PHE A 99 -12.37 1.03 18.56
C PHE A 99 -10.97 0.54 18.19
N GLY A 100 -10.75 -0.01 16.98
CA GLY A 100 -9.47 -0.56 16.58
C GLY A 100 -9.11 -1.87 17.28
N LEU A 101 -10.10 -2.62 17.78
CA LEU A 101 -9.88 -3.84 18.56
C LEU A 101 -10.31 -5.12 17.83
N ALA A 102 -10.81 -5.05 16.61
CA ALA A 102 -11.37 -6.20 15.91
C ALA A 102 -10.41 -7.39 15.81
N VAL A 103 -9.16 -7.13 15.41
CA VAL A 103 -8.13 -8.19 15.32
C VAL A 103 -7.80 -8.76 16.70
N ALA A 104 -7.64 -7.89 17.72
CA ALA A 104 -7.33 -8.31 19.08
C ALA A 104 -8.47 -9.16 19.69
N ASN A 105 -9.72 -8.75 19.48
CA ASN A 105 -10.91 -9.49 19.93
C ASN A 105 -11.01 -10.84 19.23
N THR A 106 -10.79 -10.89 17.93
CA THR A 106 -10.79 -12.13 17.14
C THR A 106 -9.70 -13.10 17.65
N LEU A 107 -8.48 -12.62 17.88
CA LEU A 107 -7.39 -13.44 18.45
C LEU A 107 -7.73 -13.96 19.84
N ALA A 108 -8.32 -13.12 20.70
CA ALA A 108 -8.74 -13.50 22.03
C ALA A 108 -9.78 -14.64 21.99
N GLY A 109 -10.77 -14.53 21.12
CA GLY A 109 -11.77 -15.57 20.96
C GLY A 109 -11.23 -16.88 20.36
N ILE A 110 -10.30 -16.80 19.40
CA ILE A 110 -9.58 -18.00 18.89
C ILE A 110 -8.77 -18.67 20.01
N ASN A 111 -8.15 -17.88 20.88
CA ASN A 111 -7.41 -18.43 22.03
C ASN A 111 -8.35 -19.07 23.07
N ALA A 112 -9.58 -18.55 23.21
CA ALA A 112 -10.62 -19.17 24.06
C ALA A 112 -11.21 -20.45 23.44
N GLY A 113 -10.95 -20.72 22.15
CA GLY A 113 -11.31 -21.96 21.47
C GLY A 113 -12.31 -21.85 20.33
N ALA A 114 -12.64 -20.65 19.87
CA ALA A 114 -13.30 -20.46 18.58
C ALA A 114 -12.45 -21.06 17.45
N LYS A 115 -13.10 -21.49 16.37
CA LYS A 115 -12.45 -22.21 15.26
C LYS A 115 -12.39 -21.43 13.97
N THR A 116 -13.27 -20.43 13.79
CA THR A 116 -13.39 -19.64 12.57
C THR A 116 -13.31 -18.16 12.91
N ALA A 117 -12.68 -17.39 12.05
CA ALA A 117 -12.63 -15.93 12.11
C ALA A 117 -13.13 -15.36 10.79
N HIS A 118 -14.11 -14.46 10.86
CA HIS A 118 -14.52 -13.65 9.73
C HIS A 118 -13.58 -12.46 9.63
N VAL A 119 -12.86 -12.39 8.53
CA VAL A 119 -11.85 -11.35 8.28
C VAL A 119 -12.05 -10.76 6.90
N ALA A 120 -11.66 -9.49 6.74
CA ALA A 120 -11.73 -8.80 5.47
C ALA A 120 -10.33 -8.31 5.06
N VAL A 121 -10.00 -8.41 3.77
CA VAL A 121 -8.75 -7.83 3.25
C VAL A 121 -8.77 -6.31 3.48
N ASN A 122 -7.67 -5.77 4.00
CA ASN A 122 -7.53 -4.37 4.41
C ASN A 122 -8.45 -3.94 5.55
N GLY A 123 -9.16 -4.85 6.19
CA GLY A 123 -10.14 -4.53 7.21
C GLY A 123 -11.40 -3.86 6.67
N LEU A 124 -11.69 -3.98 5.38
CA LEU A 124 -12.86 -3.35 4.76
C LEU A 124 -14.16 -3.88 5.36
N GLY A 125 -15.15 -3.00 5.54
CA GLY A 125 -16.45 -3.35 6.09
C GLY A 125 -17.26 -2.11 6.43
N GLU A 126 -18.39 -2.31 7.11
CA GLU A 126 -19.22 -1.20 7.57
C GLU A 126 -18.52 -0.33 8.60
N ARG A 127 -18.80 0.95 8.61
CA ARG A 127 -18.26 1.99 9.52
C ARG A 127 -16.73 2.01 9.50
N ALA A 128 -16.07 1.59 10.59
CA ALA A 128 -14.61 1.50 10.69
C ALA A 128 -14.03 0.21 10.09
N GLY A 129 -14.89 -0.71 9.63
CA GLY A 129 -14.51 -1.98 9.03
C GLY A 129 -14.57 -3.17 9.97
N ASN A 130 -13.89 -4.26 9.56
CA ASN A 130 -13.86 -5.54 10.26
C ASN A 130 -12.41 -5.94 10.58
N ALA A 131 -12.25 -7.07 11.28
CA ALA A 131 -10.93 -7.64 11.52
C ALA A 131 -10.15 -7.81 10.22
N SER A 132 -8.97 -7.20 10.16
CA SER A 132 -8.11 -7.20 8.98
C SER A 132 -7.46 -8.58 8.77
N LEU A 133 -7.60 -9.15 7.58
CA LEU A 133 -7.06 -10.47 7.24
C LEU A 133 -5.54 -10.51 7.44
N GLU A 134 -4.83 -9.53 6.90
CA GLU A 134 -3.37 -9.46 6.93
C GLU A 134 -2.84 -9.35 8.36
N GLU A 135 -3.47 -8.55 9.20
CA GLU A 135 -3.09 -8.36 10.60
C GLU A 135 -3.39 -9.62 11.42
N PHE A 136 -4.58 -10.21 11.23
CA PHE A 136 -4.98 -11.43 11.93
C PHE A 136 -4.08 -12.62 11.57
N VAL A 137 -3.87 -12.88 10.28
CA VAL A 137 -3.04 -14.00 9.78
C VAL A 137 -1.60 -13.86 10.25
N MET A 138 -1.02 -12.66 10.12
CA MET A 138 0.37 -12.46 10.52
C MET A 138 0.56 -12.45 12.03
N SER A 139 -0.44 -12.03 12.81
CA SER A 139 -0.42 -12.18 14.27
C SER A 139 -0.48 -13.65 14.68
N LEU A 140 -1.34 -14.46 14.06
CA LEU A 140 -1.36 -15.90 14.29
C LEU A 140 0.00 -16.54 14.00
N TYR A 141 0.60 -16.20 12.86
CA TYR A 141 1.87 -16.76 12.42
C TYR A 141 3.04 -16.32 13.32
N SER A 142 3.21 -15.01 13.51
CA SER A 142 4.40 -14.44 14.15
C SER A 142 4.33 -14.47 15.68
N LEU A 143 3.16 -14.18 16.27
CA LEU A 143 3.00 -14.04 17.72
C LEU A 143 2.50 -15.34 18.38
N HIS A 144 1.57 -16.03 17.72
CA HIS A 144 0.98 -17.27 18.27
C HIS A 144 1.60 -18.54 17.70
N ARG A 145 2.54 -18.45 16.75
CA ARG A 145 3.22 -19.57 16.07
C ARG A 145 2.25 -20.59 15.46
N LYS A 146 1.07 -20.14 15.06
CA LYS A 146 0.05 -20.95 14.40
C LYS A 146 0.14 -20.76 12.89
N LYS A 147 0.26 -21.86 12.16
CA LYS A 147 0.26 -21.84 10.69
C LYS A 147 -1.19 -21.85 10.19
N THR A 148 -1.43 -21.13 9.11
CA THR A 148 -2.66 -21.15 8.32
C THR A 148 -2.34 -21.68 6.92
N ASN A 149 -3.37 -21.99 6.12
CA ASN A 149 -3.20 -22.36 4.71
C ASN A 149 -3.10 -21.13 3.79
N ILE A 150 -3.06 -19.92 4.35
CA ILE A 150 -2.90 -18.68 3.59
C ILE A 150 -1.47 -18.59 3.07
N LYS A 151 -1.33 -18.30 1.79
CA LYS A 151 -0.04 -17.98 1.15
C LYS A 151 0.34 -16.54 1.51
N THR A 152 1.02 -16.39 2.64
CA THR A 152 1.30 -15.07 3.23
C THR A 152 2.09 -14.17 2.30
N GLN A 153 2.94 -14.72 1.42
CA GLN A 153 3.70 -13.97 0.40
C GLN A 153 2.82 -13.21 -0.60
N LEU A 154 1.54 -13.57 -0.72
CA LEU A 154 0.58 -12.88 -1.60
C LEU A 154 -0.23 -11.79 -0.88
N ILE A 155 -0.06 -11.63 0.43
CA ILE A 155 -0.83 -10.68 1.24
C ILE A 155 -0.73 -9.25 0.70
N TYR A 156 0.49 -8.77 0.47
CA TYR A 156 0.70 -7.41 -0.03
C TYR A 156 0.09 -7.17 -1.41
N GLU A 157 0.28 -8.11 -2.33
CA GLU A 157 -0.29 -8.03 -3.68
C GLU A 157 -1.81 -8.05 -3.64
N THR A 158 -2.40 -8.94 -2.83
CA THR A 158 -3.85 -9.02 -2.63
C THR A 158 -4.40 -7.71 -2.04
N SER A 159 -3.74 -7.15 -1.03
CA SER A 159 -4.11 -5.88 -0.41
C SER A 159 -4.11 -4.73 -1.44
N LYS A 160 -3.08 -4.63 -2.27
CA LYS A 160 -3.00 -3.61 -3.34
C LYS A 160 -4.05 -3.85 -4.43
N LEU A 161 -4.34 -5.11 -4.78
CA LEU A 161 -5.40 -5.44 -5.73
C LEU A 161 -6.76 -4.97 -5.25
N ILE A 162 -7.12 -5.29 -4.00
CA ILE A 162 -8.40 -4.88 -3.40
C ILE A 162 -8.49 -3.35 -3.31
N SER A 163 -7.43 -2.67 -2.90
CA SER A 163 -7.39 -1.20 -2.89
C SER A 163 -7.66 -0.59 -4.26
N ARG A 164 -7.11 -1.17 -5.33
CA ARG A 164 -7.37 -0.73 -6.71
C ARG A 164 -8.79 -0.98 -7.18
N ILE A 165 -9.34 -2.16 -6.87
CA ILE A 165 -10.71 -2.55 -7.29
C ILE A 165 -11.76 -1.70 -6.57
N THR A 166 -11.59 -1.46 -5.28
CA THR A 166 -12.54 -0.71 -4.46
C THR A 166 -12.38 0.81 -4.56
N GLY A 167 -11.22 1.29 -5.04
CA GLY A 167 -10.86 2.71 -5.02
C GLY A 167 -10.52 3.24 -3.63
N ILE A 168 -10.52 2.39 -2.59
CA ILE A 168 -10.18 2.78 -1.22
C ILE A 168 -8.67 2.68 -1.03
N ALA A 169 -8.03 3.84 -0.88
CA ALA A 169 -6.58 3.92 -0.70
C ALA A 169 -6.14 3.32 0.64
N LEU A 170 -5.01 2.60 0.64
CA LEU A 170 -4.40 2.12 1.86
C LEU A 170 -3.68 3.26 2.58
N PRO A 171 -3.92 3.47 3.88
CA PRO A 171 -3.08 4.36 4.67
C PRO A 171 -1.62 3.92 4.64
N PRO A 172 -0.65 4.83 4.43
CA PRO A 172 0.77 4.48 4.38
C PRO A 172 1.28 3.76 5.64
N ASN A 173 0.68 4.07 6.78
CA ASN A 173 1.00 3.48 8.09
C ASN A 173 0.16 2.25 8.45
N LYS A 174 -0.65 1.70 7.52
CA LYS A 174 -1.41 0.46 7.77
C LYS A 174 -0.46 -0.65 8.17
N ALA A 175 -0.77 -1.34 9.25
CA ALA A 175 0.03 -2.48 9.70
C ALA A 175 0.16 -3.53 8.58
N ILE A 176 1.30 -4.20 8.51
CA ILE A 176 1.67 -5.28 7.57
C ILE A 176 1.78 -4.83 6.10
N VAL A 177 0.79 -4.11 5.56
CA VAL A 177 0.67 -3.82 4.12
C VAL A 177 0.87 -2.36 3.73
N GLY A 178 0.86 -1.44 4.68
CA GLY A 178 1.09 -0.01 4.42
C GLY A 178 2.50 0.24 3.89
N ASP A 179 2.66 1.29 3.09
CA ASP A 179 3.95 1.58 2.44
C ASP A 179 5.09 1.78 3.45
N ASN A 180 4.80 2.30 4.65
CA ASN A 180 5.77 2.54 5.72
C ASN A 180 6.06 1.31 6.61
N ALA A 181 5.32 0.20 6.46
CA ALA A 181 5.37 -0.93 7.40
C ALA A 181 6.78 -1.56 7.56
N PHE A 182 7.63 -1.47 6.53
CA PHE A 182 9.01 -1.97 6.53
C PHE A 182 9.99 -0.89 6.08
N GLY A 183 9.65 0.37 6.32
CA GLY A 183 10.47 1.53 6.02
C GLY A 183 11.24 2.00 7.25
N HIS A 184 12.52 2.31 7.08
CA HIS A 184 13.38 2.82 8.15
C HIS A 184 14.02 4.14 7.70
N GLU A 185 13.81 5.21 8.45
CA GLU A 185 14.37 6.54 8.17
C GLU A 185 15.43 6.94 9.22
N SER A 186 15.19 6.64 10.51
CA SER A 186 16.09 7.00 11.59
C SER A 186 17.43 6.29 11.45
N GLY A 187 18.53 7.03 11.59
CA GLY A 187 19.89 6.50 11.49
C GLY A 187 20.21 5.39 12.49
N ILE A 188 19.63 5.44 13.70
CA ILE A 188 19.80 4.40 14.72
C ILE A 188 19.09 3.12 14.28
N HIS A 189 17.84 3.24 13.78
CA HIS A 189 17.07 2.10 13.29
C HIS A 189 17.74 1.47 12.07
N THR A 190 18.15 2.28 11.12
CA THR A 190 18.81 1.82 9.90
C THR A 190 20.11 1.07 10.21
N HIS A 191 20.94 1.58 11.12
CA HIS A 191 22.15 0.89 11.54
C HIS A 191 21.83 -0.47 12.20
N GLY A 192 20.84 -0.51 13.08
CA GLY A 192 20.38 -1.75 13.73
C GLY A 192 19.91 -2.78 12.71
N VAL A 193 19.01 -2.38 11.79
CA VAL A 193 18.44 -3.26 10.76
C VAL A 193 19.50 -3.78 9.79
N LEU A 194 20.45 -2.95 9.38
CA LEU A 194 21.55 -3.38 8.49
C LEU A 194 22.48 -4.40 9.17
N THR A 195 22.64 -4.31 10.49
CA THR A 195 23.47 -5.24 11.26
C THR A 195 22.70 -6.52 11.57
N MET A 196 21.47 -6.39 12.08
CA MET A 196 20.59 -7.48 12.46
C MET A 196 19.12 -7.00 12.29
N PRO A 197 18.42 -7.42 11.23
CA PRO A 197 17.06 -6.95 10.95
C PRO A 197 16.10 -7.06 12.14
N MET A 198 16.18 -8.13 12.91
CA MET A 198 15.29 -8.37 14.06
C MET A 198 15.41 -7.33 15.19
N THR A 199 16.37 -6.40 15.11
CA THR A 199 16.46 -5.31 16.10
C THR A 199 15.27 -4.34 16.02
N TYR A 200 14.70 -4.17 14.83
CA TYR A 200 13.57 -3.27 14.59
C TYR A 200 12.48 -3.85 13.67
N GLU A 201 12.66 -5.04 13.14
CA GLU A 201 11.67 -5.73 12.33
C GLU A 201 11.05 -6.88 13.13
N PRO A 202 9.73 -6.89 13.36
CA PRO A 202 9.06 -7.97 14.07
C PRO A 202 8.98 -9.27 13.24
N MET A 203 9.18 -9.15 11.92
CA MET A 203 9.20 -10.25 10.96
C MET A 203 9.91 -9.83 9.68
N ALA A 204 10.37 -10.81 8.90
CA ALA A 204 10.97 -10.56 7.59
C ALA A 204 9.91 -10.05 6.60
N PRO A 205 10.15 -8.95 5.86
CA PRO A 205 9.20 -8.38 4.89
C PRO A 205 8.77 -9.38 3.81
N GLU A 206 9.65 -10.29 3.42
CA GLU A 206 9.43 -11.31 2.39
C GLU A 206 8.30 -12.27 2.75
N LEU A 207 8.01 -12.45 4.05
CA LEU A 207 6.89 -13.26 4.54
C LEU A 207 5.54 -12.77 4.02
N VAL A 208 5.43 -11.48 3.72
CA VAL A 208 4.20 -10.86 3.21
C VAL A 208 4.34 -10.32 1.78
N GLY A 209 5.40 -10.74 1.06
CA GLY A 209 5.66 -10.33 -0.32
C GLY A 209 6.21 -8.92 -0.46
N ARG A 210 6.85 -8.40 0.60
CA ARG A 210 7.47 -7.08 0.60
C ARG A 210 9.00 -7.15 0.66
N ARG A 211 9.63 -5.98 0.54
CA ARG A 211 11.06 -5.75 0.81
C ARG A 211 11.19 -4.62 1.81
N ARG A 212 12.24 -4.67 2.63
CA ARG A 212 12.60 -3.51 3.44
C ARG A 212 13.11 -2.39 2.54
N TRP A 213 12.94 -1.18 2.99
CA TRP A 213 13.50 -0.02 2.32
C TRP A 213 13.99 1.00 3.35
N ILE A 214 15.01 1.73 2.97
CA ILE A 214 15.61 2.78 3.79
C ILE A 214 15.27 4.09 3.14
N GLN A 215 14.65 4.99 3.88
CA GLN A 215 14.29 6.30 3.38
C GLN A 215 15.41 7.31 3.64
N ALA A 216 15.91 7.94 2.57
CA ALA A 216 16.77 9.11 2.68
C ALA A 216 15.88 10.35 2.92
N GLY A 217 15.82 10.84 4.15
CA GLY A 217 14.99 11.97 4.54
C GLY A 217 15.55 12.75 5.72
N LYS A 218 14.73 13.60 6.34
CA LYS A 218 15.07 14.49 7.45
C LYS A 218 15.82 13.80 8.61
N HIS A 219 15.43 12.57 8.93
CA HIS A 219 15.98 11.78 10.03
C HIS A 219 17.03 10.76 9.58
N ALA A 220 17.38 10.74 8.29
CA ALA A 220 18.34 9.79 7.75
C ALA A 220 19.73 9.99 8.37
N GLY A 221 20.31 8.88 8.85
CA GLY A 221 21.67 8.84 9.36
C GLY A 221 22.69 8.50 8.28
N GLY A 222 23.97 8.85 8.52
CA GLY A 222 25.07 8.57 7.59
C GLY A 222 25.18 7.09 7.19
N HIS A 223 24.88 6.15 8.11
CA HIS A 223 24.92 4.71 7.82
C HIS A 223 23.87 4.28 6.80
N GLY A 224 22.63 4.80 6.91
CA GLY A 224 21.56 4.50 5.98
C GLY A 224 21.85 5.01 4.58
N ILE A 225 22.27 6.27 4.48
CA ILE A 225 22.62 6.89 3.20
C ILE A 225 23.83 6.16 2.59
N SER A 226 24.85 5.80 3.39
CA SER A 226 26.00 5.03 2.89
C SER A 226 25.61 3.66 2.34
N ALA A 227 24.71 2.93 3.04
CA ALA A 227 24.25 1.64 2.57
C ALA A 227 23.46 1.76 1.25
N GLN A 228 22.56 2.74 1.16
CA GLN A 228 21.76 3.00 -0.04
C GLN A 228 22.65 3.42 -1.23
N LEU A 229 23.65 4.25 -1.01
CA LEU A 229 24.63 4.62 -2.05
C LEU A 229 25.42 3.41 -2.54
N LYS A 230 25.82 2.49 -1.64
CA LYS A 230 26.49 1.24 -2.03
C LYS A 230 25.58 0.33 -2.86
N GLU A 231 24.30 0.21 -2.53
CA GLU A 231 23.32 -0.53 -3.35
C GLU A 231 23.17 0.08 -4.75
N LEU A 232 23.29 1.42 -4.84
CA LEU A 232 23.30 2.16 -6.10
C LEU A 232 24.64 2.10 -6.85
N GLY A 233 25.66 1.40 -6.29
CA GLY A 233 26.99 1.29 -6.87
C GLY A 233 27.82 2.57 -6.80
N ILE A 234 27.52 3.45 -5.83
CA ILE A 234 28.21 4.74 -5.65
C ILE A 234 29.08 4.68 -4.39
N ASP A 235 30.38 4.70 -4.57
CA ASP A 235 31.34 4.81 -3.48
C ASP A 235 31.68 6.27 -3.21
N VAL A 236 31.59 6.68 -1.94
CA VAL A 236 31.89 8.04 -1.49
C VAL A 236 32.84 8.03 -0.29
N SER A 237 33.68 9.04 -0.20
CA SER A 237 34.53 9.26 0.96
C SER A 237 33.72 9.70 2.20
N LYS A 238 34.30 9.62 3.39
CA LYS A 238 33.63 10.05 4.63
C LYS A 238 33.19 11.53 4.60
N ASN A 239 34.00 12.40 4.02
CA ASN A 239 33.70 13.83 3.91
C ASN A 239 32.52 14.04 2.94
N GLN A 240 32.58 13.41 1.76
CA GLN A 240 31.49 13.45 0.79
C GLN A 240 30.18 12.90 1.37
N LEU A 241 30.25 11.80 2.13
CA LEU A 241 29.07 11.27 2.82
C LEU A 241 28.47 12.29 3.80
N SER A 242 29.31 13.00 4.55
CA SER A 242 28.85 14.05 5.47
C SER A 242 28.11 15.17 4.75
N ASP A 243 28.62 15.61 3.60
CA ASP A 243 28.01 16.66 2.78
C ASP A 243 26.70 16.20 2.14
N ILE A 244 26.64 14.94 1.68
CA ILE A 244 25.41 14.33 1.15
C ILE A 244 24.36 14.26 2.26
N VAL A 245 24.71 13.79 3.46
CA VAL A 245 23.80 13.72 4.61
C VAL A 245 23.25 15.09 4.96
N ALA A 246 24.08 16.12 4.97
CA ALA A 246 23.65 17.49 5.26
C ALA A 246 22.61 17.97 4.24
N LYS A 247 22.86 17.76 2.95
CA LYS A 247 21.92 18.13 1.87
C LYS A 247 20.64 17.31 1.87
N VAL A 248 20.72 16.01 2.18
CA VAL A 248 19.52 15.14 2.33
C VAL A 248 18.62 15.67 3.44
N LYS A 249 19.21 16.07 4.58
CA LYS A 249 18.45 16.66 5.70
C LYS A 249 17.84 18.00 5.33
N GLU A 250 18.58 18.88 4.68
CA GLU A 250 18.07 20.17 4.21
C GLU A 250 16.86 20.00 3.29
N LEU A 251 16.91 19.05 2.35
CA LEU A 251 15.80 18.75 1.45
C LEU A 251 14.62 18.12 2.21
N GLY A 252 14.90 17.25 3.18
CA GLY A 252 13.89 16.66 4.06
C GLY A 252 13.18 17.70 4.94
N ASP A 253 13.90 18.71 5.43
CA ASP A 253 13.31 19.83 6.19
C ASP A 253 12.37 20.69 5.33
N LYS A 254 12.60 20.75 4.03
CA LYS A 254 11.71 21.37 3.03
C LYS A 254 10.56 20.42 2.59
N GLY A 255 10.37 19.28 3.25
CA GLY A 255 9.33 18.31 2.96
C GLY A 255 9.58 17.42 1.74
N LYS A 256 10.77 17.48 1.12
CA LYS A 256 11.11 16.61 -0.02
C LYS A 256 11.48 15.20 0.44
N ARG A 257 10.82 14.21 -0.16
CA ARG A 257 11.23 12.79 -0.09
C ARG A 257 12.15 12.49 -1.26
N LEU A 258 13.38 12.09 -0.96
CA LEU A 258 14.37 11.75 -1.98
C LEU A 258 14.15 10.33 -2.49
N SER A 259 14.08 10.17 -3.79
CA SER A 259 14.13 8.87 -4.46
C SER A 259 15.59 8.39 -4.59
N ASP A 260 15.79 7.11 -4.94
CA ASP A 260 17.11 6.57 -5.23
C ASP A 260 17.84 7.34 -6.34
N SER A 261 17.10 7.83 -7.32
CA SER A 261 17.65 8.66 -8.39
C SER A 261 18.09 10.04 -7.89
N ASP A 262 17.32 10.64 -6.97
CA ASP A 262 17.69 11.96 -6.40
C ASP A 262 18.92 11.82 -5.51
N LEU A 263 18.98 10.76 -4.71
CA LEU A 263 20.16 10.46 -3.87
C LEU A 263 21.39 10.20 -4.74
N SER A 264 21.23 9.45 -5.84
CA SER A 264 22.32 9.18 -6.79
C SER A 264 22.79 10.47 -7.45
N ALA A 265 21.89 11.34 -7.94
CA ALA A 265 22.23 12.62 -8.53
C ALA A 265 22.94 13.55 -7.53
N LEU A 266 22.44 13.60 -6.29
CA LEU A 266 23.04 14.39 -5.21
C LEU A 266 24.45 13.89 -4.89
N ALA A 267 24.62 12.56 -4.76
CA ALA A 267 25.92 11.97 -4.48
C ALA A 267 26.95 12.25 -5.58
N ARG A 268 26.55 12.16 -6.85
CA ARG A 268 27.42 12.49 -7.99
C ARG A 268 27.78 13.96 -8.02
N ALA A 269 26.81 14.84 -7.71
CA ALA A 269 27.07 16.28 -7.61
C ALA A 269 28.13 16.59 -6.53
N VAL A 270 28.00 15.98 -5.34
CA VAL A 270 28.96 16.16 -4.23
C VAL A 270 30.30 15.50 -4.53
N ALA A 271 30.31 14.34 -5.20
CA ALA A 271 31.55 13.64 -5.57
C ALA A 271 32.36 14.32 -6.70
N GLY A 272 31.82 15.37 -7.33
CA GLY A 272 32.43 16.01 -8.50
C GLY A 272 32.34 15.16 -9.77
N GLN A 273 31.53 14.09 -9.77
CA GLN A 273 31.30 13.21 -10.93
C GLN A 273 30.21 13.75 -11.87
N THR A 274 29.82 15.00 -11.71
CA THR A 274 28.77 15.68 -12.51
C THR A 274 29.14 15.89 -13.97
N SER A 275 30.41 15.74 -14.36
CA SER A 275 30.83 15.90 -15.77
C SER A 275 30.37 14.79 -16.72
N LEU A 276 29.82 13.67 -16.21
CA LEU A 276 29.35 12.54 -17.03
C LEU A 276 27.85 12.51 -17.28
N GLU A 277 27.06 13.29 -16.59
CA GLU A 277 25.64 13.42 -16.87
C GLU A 277 25.34 14.72 -17.68
N GLU A 278 25.96 14.88 -18.83
CA GLU A 278 25.28 15.67 -19.84
C GLU A 278 23.94 14.99 -20.12
N LYS A 279 22.84 15.63 -19.71
CA LYS A 279 21.52 15.21 -20.13
C LYS A 279 21.54 15.06 -21.64
N ILE A 280 21.30 13.86 -22.14
CA ILE A 280 21.32 13.55 -23.58
C ILE A 280 20.27 14.39 -24.30
N VAL A 281 19.11 14.53 -23.66
CA VAL A 281 17.98 15.35 -24.13
C VAL A 281 17.80 16.53 -23.19
N LYS A 282 17.90 17.75 -23.69
CA LYS A 282 17.69 18.99 -22.92
C LYS A 282 16.47 19.73 -23.50
N LEU A 283 15.49 20.01 -22.66
CA LEU A 283 14.34 20.85 -23.03
C LEU A 283 14.79 22.28 -23.18
N GLN A 284 14.46 22.89 -24.30
CA GLN A 284 14.68 24.31 -24.56
C GLN A 284 13.42 25.12 -24.29
N ASP A 285 12.29 24.61 -24.80
CA ASP A 285 11.01 25.27 -24.70
C ASP A 285 9.88 24.30 -25.03
N PHE A 286 8.68 24.54 -24.50
CA PHE A 286 7.47 23.88 -24.95
C PHE A 286 6.26 24.80 -24.86
N SER A 287 5.28 24.56 -25.72
CA SER A 287 4.02 25.27 -25.72
C SER A 287 2.86 24.29 -25.86
N ILE A 288 1.75 24.60 -25.21
CA ILE A 288 0.54 23.78 -25.28
C ILE A 288 -0.65 24.68 -25.52
N MET A 289 -1.48 24.25 -26.47
CA MET A 289 -2.79 24.84 -26.76
C MET A 289 -3.86 23.85 -26.36
N THR A 290 -4.77 24.25 -25.47
CA THR A 290 -5.89 23.45 -25.03
C THR A 290 -7.12 24.32 -24.77
N GLY A 291 -8.31 23.77 -24.92
CA GLY A 291 -9.56 24.47 -24.68
C GLY A 291 -10.77 23.58 -24.98
N LEU A 292 -11.96 24.04 -24.62
CA LEU A 292 -13.19 23.24 -24.68
C LEU A 292 -13.54 22.69 -26.08
N ARG A 293 -13.17 23.42 -27.14
CA ARG A 293 -13.48 23.09 -28.56
C ARG A 293 -12.23 22.97 -29.43
N MET A 294 -11.07 22.78 -28.79
CA MET A 294 -9.81 22.64 -29.50
C MET A 294 -9.24 21.25 -29.27
N VAL A 295 -8.59 20.69 -30.27
CA VAL A 295 -7.79 19.47 -30.08
C VAL A 295 -6.52 19.87 -29.36
N PRO A 296 -6.28 19.32 -28.15
CA PRO A 296 -5.07 19.63 -27.40
C PRO A 296 -3.82 19.35 -28.24
N THR A 297 -2.98 20.36 -28.40
CA THR A 297 -1.78 20.30 -29.25
C THR A 297 -0.60 20.81 -28.45
N ALA A 298 0.49 20.08 -28.45
CA ALA A 298 1.75 20.50 -27.86
C ALA A 298 2.87 20.56 -28.90
N SER A 299 3.76 21.55 -28.72
CA SER A 299 5.01 21.67 -29.46
C SER A 299 6.16 21.73 -28.46
N VAL A 300 7.19 20.91 -28.69
CA VAL A 300 8.40 20.86 -27.85
C VAL A 300 9.63 21.15 -28.69
N ARG A 301 10.57 21.86 -28.08
CA ARG A 301 11.91 22.11 -28.63
C ARG A 301 12.91 21.49 -27.66
N VAL A 302 13.70 20.55 -28.15
CA VAL A 302 14.74 19.88 -27.36
C VAL A 302 16.08 19.98 -28.06
N THR A 303 17.16 19.98 -27.31
CA THR A 303 18.52 19.82 -27.81
C THR A 303 19.04 18.44 -27.51
N ILE A 304 19.57 17.77 -28.52
CA ILE A 304 20.16 16.43 -28.46
C ILE A 304 21.48 16.48 -29.22
N ASP A 305 22.58 16.13 -28.59
CA ASP A 305 23.93 16.21 -29.19
C ASP A 305 24.20 17.55 -29.88
N ASN A 306 23.86 18.66 -29.22
CA ASN A 306 23.97 20.04 -29.72
C ASN A 306 23.11 20.36 -30.97
N LYS A 307 22.21 19.47 -31.39
CA LYS A 307 21.23 19.71 -32.46
C LYS A 307 19.86 19.99 -31.88
N ILE A 308 19.16 20.94 -32.50
CA ILE A 308 17.80 21.31 -32.09
C ILE A 308 16.79 20.46 -32.86
N PHE A 309 15.87 19.86 -32.12
CA PHE A 309 14.72 19.11 -32.65
C PHE A 309 13.45 19.79 -32.18
N VAL A 310 12.52 19.97 -33.11
CA VAL A 310 11.18 20.51 -32.84
C VAL A 310 10.15 19.46 -33.27
N ALA A 311 9.23 19.14 -32.39
CA ALA A 311 8.14 18.22 -32.70
C ALA A 311 6.83 18.72 -32.11
N SER A 312 5.75 18.48 -32.86
CA SER A 312 4.39 18.81 -32.42
C SER A 312 3.50 17.58 -32.54
N LYS A 313 2.60 17.40 -31.59
CA LYS A 313 1.60 16.30 -31.56
C LYS A 313 0.33 16.79 -30.92
N THR A 314 -0.77 16.16 -31.35
CA THR A 314 -2.07 16.26 -30.72
C THR A 314 -2.26 15.15 -29.70
N GLY A 315 -3.15 15.37 -28.73
CA GLY A 315 -3.49 14.39 -27.71
C GLY A 315 -4.93 14.51 -27.22
N VAL A 316 -5.33 13.63 -26.30
CA VAL A 316 -6.64 13.69 -25.66
C VAL A 316 -6.73 14.77 -24.56
N GLY A 317 -5.56 15.26 -24.13
CA GLY A 317 -5.42 16.33 -23.14
C GLY A 317 -4.06 17.02 -23.25
N PRO A 318 -3.82 18.07 -22.44
CA PRO A 318 -2.57 18.84 -22.49
C PRO A 318 -1.34 17.98 -22.16
N VAL A 319 -1.42 17.13 -21.15
CA VAL A 319 -0.34 16.23 -20.74
C VAL A 319 -0.03 15.20 -21.84
N ASP A 320 -1.06 14.55 -22.38
CA ASP A 320 -0.91 13.51 -23.42
C ASP A 320 -0.29 14.10 -24.70
N SER A 321 -0.73 15.30 -25.10
CA SER A 321 -0.15 15.98 -26.28
C SER A 321 1.33 16.33 -26.08
N ALA A 322 1.72 16.80 -24.89
CA ALA A 322 3.10 17.12 -24.56
C ALA A 322 3.99 15.87 -24.52
N MET A 323 3.51 14.79 -23.90
CA MET A 323 4.23 13.51 -23.84
C MET A 323 4.47 12.93 -25.23
N LYS A 324 3.46 12.93 -26.10
CA LYS A 324 3.57 12.48 -27.49
C LYS A 324 4.51 13.37 -28.32
N ALA A 325 4.54 14.68 -28.04
CA ALA A 325 5.48 15.59 -28.71
C ALA A 325 6.93 15.29 -28.29
N LEU A 326 7.20 15.03 -27.01
CA LEU A 326 8.51 14.59 -26.51
C LEU A 326 8.94 13.27 -27.13
N GLN A 327 8.07 12.25 -27.11
CA GLN A 327 8.35 10.96 -27.75
C GLN A 327 8.71 11.12 -29.22
N LYS A 328 7.99 11.97 -29.95
CA LYS A 328 8.32 12.26 -31.35
C LYS A 328 9.67 12.98 -31.52
N ALA A 329 9.99 13.92 -30.65
CA ALA A 329 11.26 14.63 -30.67
C ALA A 329 12.47 13.73 -30.38
N THR A 330 12.26 12.67 -29.61
CA THR A 330 13.31 11.70 -29.21
C THR A 330 13.27 10.40 -29.99
N ALA A 331 12.42 10.26 -30.99
CA ALA A 331 12.19 9.03 -31.76
C ALA A 331 13.45 8.46 -32.44
N SER A 332 14.48 9.29 -32.69
CA SER A 332 15.79 8.86 -33.22
C SER A 332 16.54 7.89 -32.27
N PHE A 333 16.17 7.83 -31.00
CA PHE A 333 16.75 6.91 -30.02
C PHE A 333 15.92 5.64 -29.77
N GLY A 334 14.88 5.40 -30.56
CA GLY A 334 13.91 4.34 -30.40
C GLY A 334 12.62 4.83 -29.74
N GLU A 335 11.63 3.97 -29.76
CA GLU A 335 10.33 4.26 -29.16
C GLU A 335 10.43 4.09 -27.63
N ILE A 336 10.14 5.15 -26.89
CA ILE A 336 10.07 5.14 -25.42
C ILE A 336 8.60 5.32 -25.04
N MET A 337 8.03 4.28 -24.41
CA MET A 337 6.62 4.25 -24.00
C MET A 337 6.45 4.65 -22.55
N LEU A 338 5.33 5.29 -22.25
CA LEU A 338 4.90 5.61 -20.90
C LEU A 338 4.03 4.47 -20.37
N ASN A 339 4.54 3.69 -19.40
CA ASN A 339 3.87 2.53 -18.85
C ASN A 339 3.02 2.86 -17.61
N GLU A 340 3.49 3.82 -16.79
CA GLU A 340 2.75 4.28 -15.60
C GLU A 340 2.80 5.80 -15.52
N TYR A 341 1.65 6.38 -15.15
CA TYR A 341 1.51 7.80 -14.83
C TYR A 341 0.69 7.95 -13.57
N ARG A 342 1.24 8.63 -12.56
CA ARG A 342 0.57 8.93 -11.30
C ARG A 342 0.71 10.41 -11.00
N LEU A 343 -0.38 10.99 -10.54
CA LEU A 343 -0.46 12.36 -10.09
C LEU A 343 -0.96 12.39 -8.66
N GLU A 344 -0.18 12.99 -7.75
CA GLU A 344 -0.55 13.15 -6.35
C GLU A 344 -0.44 14.62 -5.95
N SER A 345 -1.46 15.15 -5.30
CA SER A 345 -1.39 16.49 -4.69
C SER A 345 -0.60 16.40 -3.39
N ILE A 346 0.44 17.24 -3.25
CA ILE A 346 1.29 17.28 -2.05
C ILE A 346 0.73 18.27 -1.03
N THR A 347 0.18 19.39 -1.52
CA THR A 347 -0.42 20.45 -0.69
C THR A 347 -1.87 20.68 -1.08
N GLY A 348 -2.64 21.38 -0.23
CA GLY A 348 -4.03 21.74 -0.52
C GLY A 348 -4.12 23.18 -1.04
N GLY A 349 -5.20 23.50 -1.79
CA GLY A 349 -5.46 24.82 -2.32
C GLY A 349 -5.45 24.90 -3.84
N SER A 350 -5.71 26.05 -4.42
CA SER A 350 -5.71 26.30 -5.88
C SER A 350 -4.31 26.40 -6.47
N ASP A 351 -3.30 26.58 -5.63
CA ASP A 351 -1.85 26.64 -5.89
C ASP A 351 -1.12 25.39 -5.39
N ALA A 352 -1.87 24.28 -5.22
CA ALA A 352 -1.35 23.02 -4.71
C ALA A 352 -0.16 22.52 -5.53
N LEU A 353 0.92 22.17 -4.83
CA LEU A 353 2.04 21.46 -5.43
C LEU A 353 1.59 20.05 -5.77
N ALA A 354 1.78 19.63 -7.00
CA ALA A 354 1.50 18.28 -7.47
C ALA A 354 2.79 17.54 -7.79
N GLU A 355 2.89 16.28 -7.36
CA GLU A 355 3.96 15.37 -7.78
C GLU A 355 3.45 14.48 -8.90
N VAL A 356 4.19 14.45 -9.99
CA VAL A 356 4.00 13.52 -11.10
C VAL A 356 5.06 12.45 -11.02
N ARG A 357 4.64 11.19 -10.97
CA ARG A 357 5.53 10.01 -11.05
C ARG A 357 5.20 9.23 -12.30
N ILE A 358 6.24 8.84 -13.01
CA ILE A 358 6.10 8.05 -14.24
C ILE A 358 7.03 6.85 -14.25
N LYS A 359 6.67 5.86 -15.06
CA LYS A 359 7.56 4.79 -15.49
C LYS A 359 7.55 4.72 -17.00
N VAL A 360 8.73 4.81 -17.59
CA VAL A 360 8.94 4.70 -19.02
C VAL A 360 9.78 3.47 -19.36
N GLU A 361 9.59 2.95 -20.57
CA GLU A 361 10.27 1.75 -21.06
C GLU A 361 10.50 1.88 -22.56
N ASP A 362 11.67 1.46 -23.05
CA ASP A 362 11.96 1.40 -24.47
C ASP A 362 11.57 0.07 -25.10
N SER A 363 11.71 -0.03 -26.41
CA SER A 363 11.42 -1.26 -27.19
C SER A 363 12.31 -2.45 -26.85
N GLU A 364 13.41 -2.25 -26.11
CA GLU A 364 14.34 -3.31 -25.68
C GLU A 364 14.11 -3.75 -24.22
N GLY A 365 13.07 -3.19 -23.56
CA GLY A 365 12.72 -3.53 -22.19
C GLY A 365 13.51 -2.77 -21.12
N VAL A 366 14.33 -1.76 -21.51
CA VAL A 366 15.03 -0.92 -20.54
C VAL A 366 14.05 0.08 -19.95
N SER A 367 13.80 -0.01 -18.66
CA SER A 367 12.83 0.84 -17.97
C SER A 367 13.48 1.77 -16.96
N ALA A 368 12.84 2.92 -16.73
CA ALA A 368 13.21 3.87 -15.69
C ALA A 368 11.98 4.54 -15.09
N SER A 369 12.07 4.83 -13.79
CA SER A 369 11.09 5.68 -13.09
C SER A 369 11.67 7.08 -12.91
N ALA A 370 10.79 8.07 -13.03
CA ALA A 370 11.12 9.45 -12.83
C ALA A 370 9.99 10.19 -12.12
N SER A 371 10.31 11.28 -11.44
CA SER A 371 9.31 12.15 -10.82
C SER A 371 9.71 13.60 -10.94
N ALA A 372 8.72 14.47 -11.00
CA ALA A 372 8.87 15.91 -10.88
C ALA A 372 7.71 16.48 -10.07
N ALA A 373 7.96 17.62 -9.44
CA ALA A 373 6.94 18.31 -8.65
C ALA A 373 6.87 19.78 -9.08
N GLY A 374 5.66 20.31 -9.17
CA GLY A 374 5.43 21.70 -9.55
C GLY A 374 3.98 22.13 -9.32
N GLU A 375 3.75 23.42 -9.34
CA GLU A 375 2.41 24.01 -9.28
C GLU A 375 1.64 23.77 -10.58
N ASP A 376 2.34 23.75 -11.71
CA ASP A 376 1.77 23.41 -13.01
C ASP A 376 1.97 21.93 -13.31
N ILE A 377 0.86 21.19 -13.29
CA ILE A 377 0.81 19.74 -13.55
C ILE A 377 1.41 19.39 -14.93
N VAL A 378 1.22 20.24 -15.91
CA VAL A 378 1.70 19.98 -17.27
C VAL A 378 3.21 20.15 -17.35
N VAL A 379 3.75 21.18 -16.71
CA VAL A 379 5.20 21.41 -16.58
C VAL A 379 5.84 20.22 -15.86
N ALA A 380 5.30 19.86 -14.70
CA ALA A 380 5.80 18.72 -13.91
C ALA A 380 5.75 17.39 -14.71
N SER A 381 4.70 17.19 -15.52
CA SER A 381 4.58 16.00 -16.38
C SER A 381 5.65 15.96 -17.47
N VAL A 382 5.92 17.09 -18.10
CA VAL A 382 6.96 17.23 -19.14
C VAL A 382 8.35 17.00 -18.55
N GLU A 383 8.62 17.57 -17.37
CA GLU A 383 9.90 17.39 -16.66
C GLU A 383 10.13 15.94 -16.24
N ALA A 384 9.10 15.30 -15.67
CA ALA A 384 9.18 13.88 -15.30
C ALA A 384 9.46 13.00 -16.53
N MET A 385 8.74 13.23 -17.65
CA MET A 385 8.93 12.47 -18.88
C MET A 385 10.34 12.65 -19.46
N LEU A 386 10.83 13.88 -19.47
CA LEU A 386 12.18 14.19 -19.96
C LEU A 386 13.26 13.51 -19.11
N ASP A 387 13.10 13.51 -17.78
CA ASP A 387 14.01 12.83 -16.85
C ASP A 387 13.96 11.31 -17.06
N GLY A 388 12.77 10.74 -17.24
CA GLY A 388 12.58 9.32 -17.55
C GLY A 388 13.27 8.91 -18.85
N ILE A 389 13.10 9.69 -19.90
CA ILE A 389 13.79 9.49 -21.21
C ILE A 389 15.31 9.53 -21.02
N ASN A 390 15.84 10.55 -20.36
CA ASN A 390 17.29 10.66 -20.11
C ASN A 390 17.82 9.46 -19.34
N LYS A 391 17.10 8.98 -18.31
CA LYS A 391 17.50 7.80 -17.52
C LYS A 391 17.53 6.51 -18.36
N VAL A 392 16.57 6.31 -19.24
CA VAL A 392 16.57 5.15 -20.17
C VAL A 392 17.79 5.24 -21.11
N LEU A 393 18.00 6.39 -21.73
CA LEU A 393 19.11 6.59 -22.68
C LEU A 393 20.49 6.42 -22.02
N ILE A 394 20.67 6.94 -20.79
CA ILE A 394 21.91 6.75 -20.02
C ILE A 394 22.13 5.27 -19.67
N LYS A 395 21.06 4.55 -19.26
CA LYS A 395 21.15 3.10 -18.98
C LYS A 395 21.60 2.33 -20.23
N ARG A 396 21.01 2.61 -21.40
CA ARG A 396 21.41 1.98 -22.68
C ARG A 396 22.88 2.24 -22.99
N ARG A 397 23.29 3.49 -22.95
CA ARG A 397 24.70 3.87 -23.20
C ARG A 397 25.68 3.11 -22.29
N ASN A 398 25.30 2.91 -21.03
CA ASN A 398 26.12 2.17 -20.07
C ASN A 398 26.10 0.66 -20.31
N MET A 399 25.04 0.09 -20.89
CA MET A 399 24.97 -1.31 -21.32
C MET A 399 25.85 -1.54 -22.56
N ASP A 400 25.74 -0.68 -23.54
CA ASP A 400 26.54 -0.78 -24.79
C ASP A 400 28.05 -0.63 -24.54
N SER A 401 28.43 0.17 -23.54
CA SER A 401 29.85 0.35 -23.13
C SER A 401 30.45 -0.83 -22.38
N LYS A 402 29.63 -1.78 -21.92
CA LYS A 402 30.04 -3.00 -21.19
C LYS A 402 30.15 -4.25 -22.07
N ILE A 403 29.80 -4.17 -23.35
CA ILE A 403 30.00 -5.26 -24.31
C ILE A 403 31.43 -5.15 -24.83
N PRO A 404 32.35 -6.11 -24.52
CA PRO A 404 33.69 -6.09 -25.08
C PRO A 404 33.61 -6.25 -26.61
N LYS A 405 34.34 -5.39 -27.33
CA LYS A 405 34.47 -5.49 -28.79
C LYS A 405 35.24 -6.77 -29.16
#